data_f9ff4916b510904e814f2b554b019775
#
_entry.id   f9ff4916b510904e814f2b554b019775
#
_cell.length_a   1.000
_cell.length_b   1.000
_cell.length_c   1.000
_cell.angle_alpha   90.00
_cell.angle_beta   90.00
_cell.angle_gamma   90.00
#
_symmetry.space_group_name_H-M   'P 1'
#
loop_
_entity.id
_entity.type
_entity.pdbx_description
1 polymer ?
#
loop_
_entity_poly.entity_id
_entity_poly.type
_entity_poly.pdbx_seq_one_letter_code
_entity_poly.pdbx_strand_id
1 'polypeptide(L)'
;MKNIIIGTAGHVDHGKTRLIKALSGIDTDRLEEEKKRGITIELGFAHIPNDAGYNIGVIDVPGHEKFIKNMLAGIGGIDFVLFVVAADEGIMPQTREHFEILQALGIDDGIIAITKTDMVDEEWLELVQEDIRDYVEGSFLEGKPMIPVSAKSGENIDLLKEEIIRKCDRESKRIEAPEMFRLPVDRVFTKSGFGTVVTGTLMDGTCSLNDEVHVFPEETPAKIRGIQTYGNDVEQAVAGQRTAINLSGVRKEDIRRGDVIAAKGAVSVTGMLDVKLKIFDSSERMVLNNSRVHLYCGSKEVLTKVILMDRDALSAGEEAYVQFRLEEPIAVRRGDRFIIRFYSPIITIGGGQILDAVPEKHKRNRENVLEGFRMLESGNISDIFVLKTGGHKFYSKELLLQELGMLPETGNREIEGCIEEGKLVELEDGTILAASKFQMMTDRLIQLLQEYHESNPLAEGMPKQELQSRLRDTWHIQEDKIILGAVHRLMNLGTLTDCGKTVSMQGFEAVLTLEQEKLKERIAGIYKDAGIEIPKNDEIYALDSDKRVINAIFDRLYKEGVLVKVDPSYNISQEGWNRVVAAARTAGAEGSFVLADFRDTLNTSRKYASVYLAALDLYISYILFILW
;
A
#
# COMPACT_ATOMS: atom_id res chain seq x y z
N MET A 1 -8.30 -4.15 32.01
CA MET A 1 -7.15 -4.99 32.43
C MET A 1 -6.10 -4.87 31.36
N LYS A 2 -4.85 -4.56 31.71
CA LYS A 2 -3.77 -4.41 30.73
C LYS A 2 -3.15 -5.78 30.45
N ASN A 3 -2.98 -6.10 29.15
CA ASN A 3 -2.42 -7.38 28.71
C ASN A 3 -0.93 -7.21 28.43
N ILE A 4 -0.11 -8.06 29.03
CA ILE A 4 1.35 -8.07 28.90
C ILE A 4 1.81 -9.49 28.56
N ILE A 5 2.72 -9.61 27.63
CA ILE A 5 3.34 -10.88 27.28
C ILE A 5 4.83 -10.82 27.56
N ILE A 6 5.32 -11.77 28.33
CA ILE A 6 6.75 -11.93 28.64
C ILE A 6 7.27 -13.14 27.89
N GLY A 7 8.41 -13.02 27.22
CA GLY A 7 9.12 -14.16 26.65
C GLY A 7 10.31 -14.55 27.52
N THR A 8 10.61 -15.83 27.66
CA THR A 8 11.90 -16.25 28.22
C THR A 8 12.95 -16.33 27.13
N ALA A 9 14.22 -16.14 27.49
CA ALA A 9 15.36 -16.41 26.59
C ALA A 9 16.57 -16.87 27.43
N GLY A 10 17.45 -17.67 26.84
CA GLY A 10 18.64 -18.19 27.50
C GLY A 10 18.94 -19.63 27.07
N HIS A 11 20.09 -20.16 27.51
CA HIS A 11 20.59 -21.47 27.12
C HIS A 11 19.63 -22.62 27.54
N VAL A 12 19.79 -23.78 26.89
CA VAL A 12 19.19 -25.04 27.38
C VAL A 12 19.76 -25.32 28.80
N ASP A 13 18.97 -25.93 29.68
CA ASP A 13 19.33 -26.21 31.07
C ASP A 13 19.56 -25.01 32.02
N HIS A 14 19.47 -23.75 31.55
CA HIS A 14 19.48 -22.57 32.43
C HIS A 14 18.22 -22.42 33.30
N GLY A 15 17.30 -23.38 33.27
CA GLY A 15 16.16 -23.45 34.19
C GLY A 15 14.98 -22.56 33.86
N LYS A 16 14.82 -22.10 32.60
CA LYS A 16 13.68 -21.27 32.13
C LYS A 16 12.33 -21.86 32.56
N THR A 17 12.02 -23.07 32.16
CA THR A 17 10.76 -23.78 32.47
C THR A 17 10.53 -23.92 33.98
N ARG A 18 11.59 -24.23 34.76
CA ARG A 18 11.49 -24.30 36.23
C ARG A 18 11.21 -22.97 36.87
N LEU A 19 11.84 -21.88 36.35
CA LEU A 19 11.61 -20.53 36.81
C LEU A 19 10.16 -20.10 36.54
N ILE A 20 9.63 -20.38 35.35
CA ILE A 20 8.23 -20.08 35.03
C ILE A 20 7.28 -20.87 35.94
N LYS A 21 7.57 -22.15 36.21
CA LYS A 21 6.78 -22.97 37.12
C LYS A 21 6.78 -22.39 38.55
N ALA A 22 7.92 -21.86 39.01
CA ALA A 22 8.01 -21.20 40.29
C ALA A 22 7.20 -19.90 40.36
N LEU A 23 7.21 -19.08 39.29
CA LEU A 23 6.47 -17.81 39.20
C LEU A 23 4.96 -18.00 39.01
N SER A 24 4.55 -19.01 38.24
CA SER A 24 3.15 -19.16 37.78
C SER A 24 2.40 -20.34 38.43
N GLY A 25 3.10 -21.29 38.96
CA GLY A 25 2.55 -22.59 39.39
C GLY A 25 2.25 -23.56 38.24
N ILE A 26 2.47 -23.14 36.98
CA ILE A 26 2.13 -23.93 35.77
C ILE A 26 3.39 -24.57 35.19
N ASP A 27 3.32 -25.87 34.92
CA ASP A 27 4.35 -26.62 34.21
C ASP A 27 4.13 -26.46 32.70
N THR A 28 5.07 -25.83 32.00
CA THR A 28 4.96 -25.50 30.58
C THR A 28 5.35 -26.66 29.67
N ASP A 29 6.11 -27.67 30.18
CA ASP A 29 6.46 -28.87 29.44
C ASP A 29 5.27 -29.86 29.39
N ARG A 30 4.66 -29.96 28.20
CA ARG A 30 3.43 -30.74 27.98
C ARG A 30 3.69 -32.10 27.33
N LEU A 31 4.73 -32.16 26.48
CA LEU A 31 5.06 -33.39 25.76
C LEU A 31 5.77 -34.37 26.68
N GLU A 32 5.42 -35.65 26.56
CA GLU A 32 6.15 -36.69 27.30
C GLU A 32 7.64 -36.75 26.94
N GLU A 33 7.98 -36.36 25.72
CA GLU A 33 9.35 -36.26 25.23
C GLU A 33 10.12 -35.15 25.93
N GLU A 34 9.51 -33.97 26.15
CA GLU A 34 10.08 -32.87 26.90
C GLU A 34 10.40 -33.30 28.34
N LYS A 35 9.43 -33.95 28.99
CA LYS A 35 9.59 -34.43 30.38
C LYS A 35 10.66 -35.52 30.51
N LYS A 36 10.78 -36.38 29.50
CA LYS A 36 11.81 -37.46 29.50
C LYS A 36 13.21 -36.92 29.20
N ARG A 37 13.34 -35.93 28.32
CA ARG A 37 14.62 -35.36 27.91
C ARG A 37 15.05 -34.17 28.79
N GLY A 38 14.13 -33.58 29.54
CA GLY A 38 14.36 -32.34 30.32
C GLY A 38 14.57 -31.10 29.49
N ILE A 39 14.16 -31.10 28.22
CA ILE A 39 14.31 -29.96 27.29
C ILE A 39 12.97 -29.56 26.70
N THR A 40 12.69 -28.27 26.64
CA THR A 40 11.52 -27.71 25.98
C THR A 40 11.69 -27.80 24.47
N ILE A 41 10.73 -28.37 23.76
CA ILE A 41 10.72 -28.56 22.30
C ILE A 41 9.76 -27.58 21.64
N GLU A 42 8.54 -27.46 22.17
CA GLU A 42 7.52 -26.53 21.69
C GLU A 42 7.39 -25.31 22.60
N LEU A 43 6.68 -24.29 22.14
CA LEU A 43 6.35 -23.14 22.97
C LEU A 43 5.50 -23.56 24.17
N GLY A 44 5.96 -23.27 25.35
CA GLY A 44 5.20 -23.36 26.58
C GLY A 44 4.41 -22.07 26.86
N PHE A 45 3.26 -22.19 27.51
CA PHE A 45 2.43 -21.03 27.85
C PHE A 45 1.97 -21.11 29.29
N ALA A 46 2.18 -20.03 30.03
CA ALA A 46 1.72 -19.87 31.39
C ALA A 46 1.15 -18.46 31.60
N HIS A 47 0.58 -18.22 32.76
CA HIS A 47 0.22 -16.85 33.21
C HIS A 47 0.66 -16.67 34.65
N ILE A 48 1.09 -15.45 34.98
CA ILE A 48 1.52 -15.11 36.34
C ILE A 48 0.34 -14.50 37.10
N PRO A 49 -0.15 -15.19 38.16
CA PRO A 49 -1.21 -14.65 39.00
C PRO A 49 -0.72 -13.40 39.75
N ASN A 50 -1.54 -12.35 39.77
CA ASN A 50 -1.24 -11.13 40.49
C ASN A 50 -2.52 -10.40 40.92
N ASP A 51 -2.44 -9.59 41.98
CA ASP A 51 -3.53 -8.76 42.48
C ASP A 51 -3.49 -7.32 41.96
N ALA A 52 -2.50 -7.00 41.09
CA ALA A 52 -2.30 -5.64 40.55
C ALA A 52 -3.19 -5.31 39.35
N GLY A 53 -4.03 -6.26 38.89
CA GLY A 53 -4.98 -6.05 37.79
C GLY A 53 -4.37 -6.20 36.38
N TYR A 54 -3.19 -6.79 36.25
CA TYR A 54 -2.56 -7.12 34.98
C TYR A 54 -2.89 -8.53 34.54
N ASN A 55 -2.98 -8.71 33.24
CA ASN A 55 -3.07 -10.04 32.63
C ASN A 55 -1.70 -10.37 32.03
N ILE A 56 -0.87 -11.11 32.78
CA ILE A 56 0.52 -11.36 32.45
C ILE A 56 0.65 -12.77 31.84
N GLY A 57 0.75 -12.85 30.52
CA GLY A 57 1.05 -14.09 29.80
C GLY A 57 2.56 -14.31 29.72
N VAL A 58 2.98 -15.57 29.84
CA VAL A 58 4.38 -15.97 29.68
C VAL A 58 4.51 -16.96 28.55
N ILE A 59 5.45 -16.70 27.66
CA ILE A 59 5.86 -17.61 26.59
C ILE A 59 7.20 -18.22 26.94
N ASP A 60 7.20 -19.51 27.25
CA ASP A 60 8.42 -20.28 27.50
C ASP A 60 8.99 -20.78 26.17
N VAL A 61 10.16 -20.28 25.80
CA VAL A 61 10.78 -20.62 24.53
C VAL A 61 11.81 -21.75 24.69
N PRO A 62 11.88 -22.67 23.71
CA PRO A 62 12.92 -23.69 23.73
C PRO A 62 14.32 -23.05 23.64
N GLY A 63 15.27 -23.59 24.42
CA GLY A 63 16.63 -23.10 24.49
C GLY A 63 17.55 -23.68 23.42
N HIS A 64 17.25 -24.84 22.85
CA HIS A 64 18.13 -25.56 21.96
C HIS A 64 18.06 -25.05 20.50
N GLU A 65 19.22 -24.90 19.84
CA GLU A 65 19.37 -24.40 18.46
C GLU A 65 18.46 -25.07 17.40
N LYS A 66 18.15 -26.37 17.57
CA LYS A 66 17.25 -27.12 16.69
C LYS A 66 15.81 -26.58 16.72
N PHE A 67 15.43 -25.90 17.80
CA PHE A 67 14.06 -25.41 18.03
C PHE A 67 13.92 -23.90 17.89
N ILE A 68 14.95 -23.19 17.39
CA ILE A 68 14.90 -21.74 17.11
C ILE A 68 13.66 -21.36 16.29
N LYS A 69 13.26 -22.19 15.32
CA LYS A 69 12.01 -21.99 14.57
C LYS A 69 10.77 -21.88 15.49
N ASN A 70 10.71 -22.65 16.55
CA ASN A 70 9.62 -22.59 17.50
C ASN A 70 9.73 -21.36 18.39
N MET A 71 10.93 -21.02 18.83
CA MET A 71 11.22 -19.78 19.54
C MET A 71 10.75 -18.55 18.74
N LEU A 72 11.15 -18.41 17.48
CA LEU A 72 10.80 -17.28 16.63
C LEU A 72 9.29 -17.09 16.46
N ALA A 73 8.52 -18.18 16.43
CA ALA A 73 7.06 -18.12 16.36
C ALA A 73 6.40 -17.52 17.62
N GLY A 74 7.07 -17.57 18.76
CA GLY A 74 6.54 -17.06 20.04
C GLY A 74 7.00 -15.62 20.36
N ILE A 75 8.23 -15.27 20.00
CA ILE A 75 8.85 -14.01 20.46
C ILE A 75 8.27 -12.78 19.78
N GLY A 76 7.72 -12.87 18.58
CA GLY A 76 7.24 -11.69 17.82
C GLY A 76 6.16 -10.84 18.51
N GLY A 77 5.57 -11.33 19.60
CA GLY A 77 4.50 -10.63 20.32
C GLY A 77 4.79 -10.31 21.78
N ILE A 78 6.05 -10.42 22.25
CA ILE A 78 6.41 -10.13 23.64
C ILE A 78 6.61 -8.64 23.88
N ASP A 79 6.29 -8.17 25.10
CA ASP A 79 6.48 -6.79 25.52
C ASP A 79 7.86 -6.57 26.12
N PHE A 80 8.36 -7.55 26.89
CA PHE A 80 9.73 -7.58 27.41
C PHE A 80 10.19 -9.01 27.67
N VAL A 81 11.48 -9.18 27.82
CA VAL A 81 12.09 -10.49 27.98
C VAL A 81 12.51 -10.75 29.44
N LEU A 82 12.32 -12.00 29.88
CA LEU A 82 13.00 -12.56 31.01
C LEU A 82 14.25 -13.32 30.50
N PHE A 83 15.40 -12.65 30.57
CA PHE A 83 16.67 -13.17 30.09
C PHE A 83 17.31 -14.02 31.19
N VAL A 84 17.39 -15.34 30.96
CA VAL A 84 17.74 -16.32 31.99
C VAL A 84 19.17 -16.82 31.77
N VAL A 85 20.02 -16.63 32.77
CA VAL A 85 21.39 -17.10 32.81
C VAL A 85 21.57 -17.95 34.07
N ALA A 86 22.17 -19.13 33.95
CA ALA A 86 22.46 -19.97 35.11
C ALA A 86 23.78 -19.53 35.77
N ALA A 87 23.78 -19.42 37.11
CA ALA A 87 24.96 -18.97 37.87
C ALA A 87 26.15 -19.93 37.75
N ASP A 88 25.88 -21.23 37.58
CA ASP A 88 26.91 -22.28 37.45
C ASP A 88 27.59 -22.31 36.06
N GLU A 89 26.98 -21.72 35.03
CA GLU A 89 27.45 -21.83 33.64
C GLU A 89 27.77 -20.47 33.00
N GLY A 90 27.15 -19.36 33.46
CA GLY A 90 27.31 -18.01 32.89
C GLY A 90 26.77 -17.87 31.46
N ILE A 91 27.38 -16.99 30.65
CA ILE A 91 26.97 -16.71 29.27
C ILE A 91 27.42 -17.83 28.32
N MET A 92 26.48 -18.63 27.85
CA MET A 92 26.68 -19.76 26.97
C MET A 92 26.38 -19.42 25.49
N PRO A 93 26.83 -20.21 24.49
CA PRO A 93 26.63 -19.88 23.05
C PRO A 93 25.16 -19.65 22.66
N GLN A 94 24.22 -20.44 23.15
CA GLN A 94 22.80 -20.24 22.85
C GLN A 94 22.23 -19.01 23.59
N THR A 95 22.80 -18.60 24.71
CA THR A 95 22.48 -17.34 25.38
C THR A 95 22.80 -16.17 24.45
N ARG A 96 23.97 -16.21 23.80
CA ARG A 96 24.39 -15.20 22.81
C ARG A 96 23.48 -15.18 21.58
N GLU A 97 23.18 -16.33 20.98
CA GLU A 97 22.27 -16.42 19.83
C GLU A 97 20.87 -15.85 20.17
N HIS A 98 20.31 -16.23 21.33
CA HIS A 98 19.02 -15.68 21.79
C HIS A 98 19.05 -14.18 21.99
N PHE A 99 20.14 -13.65 22.54
CA PHE A 99 20.31 -12.23 22.74
C PHE A 99 20.33 -11.43 21.43
N GLU A 100 21.12 -11.87 20.44
CA GLU A 100 21.17 -11.25 19.11
C GLU A 100 19.80 -11.33 18.39
N ILE A 101 19.09 -12.45 18.52
CA ILE A 101 17.72 -12.60 17.99
C ILE A 101 16.76 -11.58 18.64
N LEU A 102 16.81 -11.40 19.95
CA LEU A 102 15.98 -10.43 20.67
C LEU A 102 16.24 -8.99 20.19
N GLN A 103 17.50 -8.62 20.01
CA GLN A 103 17.89 -7.31 19.47
C GLN A 103 17.34 -7.10 18.06
N ALA A 104 17.51 -8.10 17.18
CA ALA A 104 17.01 -8.02 15.80
C ALA A 104 15.48 -7.93 15.74
N LEU A 105 14.78 -8.61 16.65
CA LEU A 105 13.32 -8.52 16.79
C LEU A 105 12.85 -7.23 17.45
N GLY A 106 13.78 -6.35 17.86
CA GLY A 106 13.47 -5.03 18.40
C GLY A 106 12.88 -5.05 19.82
N ILE A 107 13.23 -6.08 20.60
CA ILE A 107 12.91 -6.09 22.04
C ILE A 107 13.76 -5.02 22.70
N ASP A 108 13.11 -4.12 23.44
CA ASP A 108 13.72 -2.91 23.99
C ASP A 108 13.75 -2.89 25.52
N ASP A 109 13.24 -3.95 26.17
CA ASP A 109 13.23 -4.03 27.63
C ASP A 109 13.31 -5.47 28.12
N GLY A 110 13.79 -5.67 29.36
CA GLY A 110 13.92 -6.98 29.97
C GLY A 110 14.28 -6.96 31.45
N ILE A 111 14.29 -8.16 32.03
CA ILE A 111 14.82 -8.47 33.37
C ILE A 111 15.83 -9.60 33.19
N ILE A 112 16.97 -9.51 33.82
CA ILE A 112 17.97 -10.58 33.85
C ILE A 112 17.73 -11.40 35.11
N ALA A 113 17.41 -12.69 34.92
CA ALA A 113 17.25 -13.63 36.02
C ALA A 113 18.45 -14.57 36.09
N ILE A 114 19.25 -14.50 37.13
CA ILE A 114 20.38 -15.42 37.36
C ILE A 114 19.87 -16.59 38.17
N THR A 115 19.72 -17.73 37.53
CA THR A 115 19.15 -18.95 38.15
C THR A 115 20.21 -19.81 38.79
N LYS A 116 19.77 -20.85 39.53
CA LYS A 116 20.62 -21.87 40.20
C LYS A 116 21.60 -21.25 41.21
N THR A 117 21.22 -20.17 41.88
CA THR A 117 22.06 -19.53 42.92
C THR A 117 22.42 -20.47 44.08
N ASP A 118 21.58 -21.48 44.32
CA ASP A 118 21.82 -22.52 45.30
C ASP A 118 22.99 -23.47 44.96
N MET A 119 23.60 -23.35 43.78
CA MET A 119 24.71 -24.19 43.35
C MET A 119 26.08 -23.52 43.39
N VAL A 120 26.15 -22.23 43.69
CA VAL A 120 27.38 -21.41 43.68
C VAL A 120 27.53 -20.64 44.99
N ASP A 121 28.74 -20.23 45.31
CA ASP A 121 29.00 -19.31 46.41
C ASP A 121 28.84 -17.83 45.99
N GLU A 122 28.94 -16.95 46.96
CA GLU A 122 28.69 -15.51 46.77
C GLU A 122 29.79 -14.86 45.91
N GLU A 123 31.05 -15.26 46.03
CA GLU A 123 32.16 -14.74 45.21
C GLU A 123 31.98 -15.13 43.73
N TRP A 124 31.59 -16.35 43.46
CA TRP A 124 31.30 -16.81 42.09
C TRP A 124 30.09 -16.08 41.51
N LEU A 125 29.06 -15.87 42.31
CA LEU A 125 27.86 -15.14 41.85
C LEU A 125 28.19 -13.69 41.46
N GLU A 126 29.05 -13.01 42.22
CA GLU A 126 29.51 -11.64 41.89
C GLU A 126 30.25 -11.62 40.52
N LEU A 127 31.16 -12.58 40.30
CA LEU A 127 31.90 -12.71 39.02
C LEU A 127 30.95 -12.91 37.85
N VAL A 128 29.95 -13.80 37.99
CA VAL A 128 28.96 -14.04 36.91
C VAL A 128 28.12 -12.79 36.65
N GLN A 129 27.77 -12.03 37.71
CA GLN A 129 27.05 -10.77 37.54
C GLN A 129 27.88 -9.73 36.79
N GLU A 130 29.20 -9.65 37.03
CA GLU A 130 30.11 -8.76 36.33
C GLU A 130 30.24 -9.16 34.85
N ASP A 131 30.46 -10.43 34.57
CA ASP A 131 30.52 -10.97 33.19
C ASP A 131 29.23 -10.69 32.40
N ILE A 132 28.06 -10.81 33.05
CA ILE A 132 26.78 -10.47 32.42
C ILE A 132 26.67 -8.96 32.16
N ARG A 133 27.11 -8.07 33.10
CA ARG A 133 27.08 -6.62 32.90
C ARG A 133 27.93 -6.21 31.70
N ASP A 134 29.15 -6.75 31.63
CA ASP A 134 30.07 -6.48 30.50
C ASP A 134 29.47 -6.96 29.19
N TYR A 135 28.83 -8.13 29.20
CA TYR A 135 28.22 -8.69 27.99
C TYR A 135 27.03 -7.87 27.45
N VAL A 136 26.22 -7.28 28.32
CA VAL A 136 25.01 -6.52 27.92
C VAL A 136 25.29 -5.02 27.74
N GLU A 137 26.51 -4.55 27.96
CA GLU A 137 26.90 -3.16 27.75
C GLU A 137 26.57 -2.69 26.32
N GLY A 138 26.04 -1.48 26.16
CA GLY A 138 25.60 -0.93 24.86
C GLY A 138 24.32 -1.54 24.32
N SER A 139 23.64 -2.42 25.06
CA SER A 139 22.43 -3.12 24.61
C SER A 139 21.16 -2.66 25.32
N PHE A 140 20.02 -3.20 24.90
CA PHE A 140 18.72 -2.95 25.54
C PHE A 140 18.61 -3.51 26.97
N LEU A 141 19.52 -4.38 27.40
CA LEU A 141 19.59 -4.93 28.75
C LEU A 141 20.58 -4.17 29.66
N GLU A 142 21.33 -3.22 29.15
CA GLU A 142 22.21 -2.40 29.97
C GLU A 142 21.44 -1.65 31.06
N GLY A 143 21.92 -1.76 32.30
CA GLY A 143 21.31 -1.13 33.46
C GLY A 143 19.94 -1.66 33.88
N LYS A 144 19.46 -2.76 33.24
CA LYS A 144 18.20 -3.41 33.62
C LYS A 144 18.35 -4.21 34.91
N PRO A 145 17.23 -4.45 35.63
CA PRO A 145 17.25 -5.26 36.85
C PRO A 145 17.87 -6.64 36.63
N MET A 146 18.80 -6.98 37.50
CA MET A 146 19.48 -8.27 37.53
C MET A 146 19.19 -8.93 38.88
N ILE A 147 18.45 -10.04 38.88
CA ILE A 147 17.92 -10.68 40.08
C ILE A 147 18.44 -12.11 40.18
N PRO A 148 19.32 -12.41 41.16
CA PRO A 148 19.70 -13.78 41.48
C PRO A 148 18.53 -14.53 42.13
N VAL A 149 18.23 -15.74 41.61
CA VAL A 149 17.08 -16.54 42.04
C VAL A 149 17.42 -18.03 42.10
N SER A 150 16.73 -18.74 42.98
CA SER A 150 16.69 -20.20 42.94
C SER A 150 15.25 -20.70 42.87
N ALA A 151 14.88 -21.28 41.76
CA ALA A 151 13.57 -21.95 41.58
C ALA A 151 13.41 -23.21 42.45
N LYS A 152 14.53 -23.71 42.99
CA LYS A 152 14.54 -24.93 43.83
C LYS A 152 14.31 -24.60 45.29
N SER A 153 14.98 -23.55 45.81
CA SER A 153 14.80 -23.08 47.19
C SER A 153 13.65 -22.09 47.38
N GLY A 154 13.19 -21.46 46.27
CA GLY A 154 12.24 -20.34 46.32
C GLY A 154 12.88 -19.00 46.54
N GLU A 155 14.19 -18.91 46.65
CA GLU A 155 14.92 -17.68 46.94
C GLU A 155 14.68 -16.62 45.85
N ASN A 156 14.32 -15.41 46.26
CA ASN A 156 14.08 -14.22 45.44
C ASN A 156 13.00 -14.38 44.33
N ILE A 157 12.19 -15.44 44.35
CA ILE A 157 11.08 -15.62 43.39
C ILE A 157 10.03 -14.53 43.56
N ASP A 158 9.69 -14.16 44.80
CA ASP A 158 8.72 -13.09 45.06
C ASP A 158 9.29 -11.72 44.61
N LEU A 159 10.58 -11.45 44.88
CA LEU A 159 11.25 -10.25 44.41
C LEU A 159 11.22 -10.14 42.87
N LEU A 160 11.51 -11.24 42.18
CA LEU A 160 11.40 -11.28 40.69
C LEU A 160 9.98 -11.02 40.24
N LYS A 161 8.98 -11.57 40.93
CA LYS A 161 7.56 -11.36 40.59
C LYS A 161 7.14 -9.90 40.79
N GLU A 162 7.58 -9.25 41.87
CA GLU A 162 7.37 -7.82 42.12
C GLU A 162 7.98 -6.96 41.02
N GLU A 163 9.20 -7.28 40.58
CA GLU A 163 9.87 -6.56 39.49
C GLU A 163 9.17 -6.73 38.15
N ILE A 164 8.67 -7.93 37.85
CA ILE A 164 7.83 -8.21 36.67
C ILE A 164 6.58 -7.33 36.70
N ILE A 165 5.87 -7.28 37.87
CA ILE A 165 4.66 -6.47 38.02
C ILE A 165 4.98 -4.98 37.82
N ARG A 166 6.09 -4.49 38.39
CA ARG A 166 6.54 -3.10 38.26
C ARG A 166 6.77 -2.72 36.77
N LYS A 167 7.32 -3.63 35.99
CA LYS A 167 7.51 -3.41 34.54
C LYS A 167 6.21 -3.43 33.71
N CYS A 168 5.13 -3.94 34.25
CA CYS A 168 3.83 -3.94 33.55
C CYS A 168 3.18 -2.54 33.42
N ASP A 169 3.69 -1.52 34.12
CA ASP A 169 3.20 -0.13 34.04
C ASP A 169 3.59 0.58 32.72
N ARG A 170 4.48 0.02 31.92
CA ARG A 170 4.88 0.61 30.63
C ARG A 170 3.68 0.83 29.69
N GLU A 171 3.74 1.85 28.84
CA GLU A 171 2.72 2.06 27.83
C GLU A 171 2.74 0.94 26.78
N SER A 172 1.56 0.49 26.36
CA SER A 172 1.44 -0.46 25.27
C SER A 172 1.66 0.24 23.93
N LYS A 173 2.49 -0.33 23.09
CA LYS A 173 2.72 0.13 21.71
C LYS A 173 1.73 -0.52 20.72
N ARG A 174 0.81 -1.37 21.18
CA ARG A 174 -0.11 -2.13 20.34
C ARG A 174 -1.28 -1.28 19.88
N ILE A 175 -1.70 -1.50 18.66
CA ILE A 175 -2.89 -0.88 18.09
C ILE A 175 -4.09 -1.75 18.47
N GLU A 176 -5.13 -1.15 19.06
CA GLU A 176 -6.34 -1.88 19.50
C GLU A 176 -7.51 -1.79 18.51
N ALA A 177 -7.38 -1.01 17.42
CA ALA A 177 -8.43 -0.81 16.44
C ALA A 177 -8.81 -2.12 15.73
N PRO A 178 -10.12 -2.49 15.64
CA PRO A 178 -10.56 -3.77 15.07
C PRO A 178 -10.12 -3.99 13.62
N GLU A 179 -10.08 -2.94 12.80
CA GLU A 179 -9.61 -2.97 11.41
C GLU A 179 -8.14 -3.35 11.27
N MET A 180 -7.38 -3.27 12.37
CA MET A 180 -5.98 -3.64 12.42
C MET A 180 -5.73 -5.03 13.00
N PHE A 181 -6.82 -5.79 13.27
CA PHE A 181 -6.74 -7.14 13.81
C PHE A 181 -5.82 -8.03 12.99
N ARG A 182 -4.85 -8.68 13.67
CA ARG A 182 -3.99 -9.72 13.11
C ARG A 182 -3.49 -10.71 14.15
N LEU A 183 -3.59 -11.98 13.79
CA LEU A 183 -3.16 -13.13 14.61
C LEU A 183 -2.32 -14.07 13.74
N PRO A 184 -0.98 -14.05 13.83
CA PRO A 184 -0.13 -15.07 13.22
C PRO A 184 -0.43 -16.44 13.81
N VAL A 185 -0.69 -17.43 12.97
CA VAL A 185 -1.06 -18.80 13.39
C VAL A 185 0.18 -19.58 13.76
N ASP A 186 0.26 -20.09 14.98
CA ASP A 186 1.31 -21.00 15.41
C ASP A 186 0.87 -22.46 15.50
N ARG A 187 -0.42 -22.73 15.71
CA ARG A 187 -0.99 -24.09 15.69
C ARG A 187 -2.37 -24.09 15.04
N VAL A 188 -2.67 -25.20 14.34
CA VAL A 188 -4.00 -25.48 13.75
C VAL A 188 -4.41 -26.89 14.15
N PHE A 189 -5.62 -27.02 14.67
CA PHE A 189 -6.18 -28.32 15.04
C PHE A 189 -7.69 -28.36 14.88
N THR A 190 -8.23 -29.57 14.83
CA THR A 190 -9.68 -29.79 14.82
C THR A 190 -10.12 -30.20 16.21
N LYS A 191 -11.19 -29.60 16.72
CA LYS A 191 -11.83 -30.04 17.96
C LYS A 191 -13.20 -30.62 17.61
N SER A 192 -13.43 -31.88 18.08
CA SER A 192 -14.70 -32.57 17.82
C SER A 192 -15.90 -31.71 18.22
N GLY A 193 -16.84 -31.52 17.30
CA GLY A 193 -18.02 -30.66 17.50
C GLY A 193 -17.82 -29.14 17.29
N PHE A 194 -16.56 -28.68 17.22
CA PHE A 194 -16.24 -27.24 17.08
C PHE A 194 -15.66 -26.85 15.72
N GLY A 195 -15.06 -27.79 14.97
CA GLY A 195 -14.44 -27.51 13.67
C GLY A 195 -12.99 -27.09 13.78
N THR A 196 -12.57 -26.16 12.91
CA THR A 196 -11.18 -25.69 12.79
C THR A 196 -10.88 -24.65 13.86
N VAL A 197 -9.84 -24.92 14.66
CA VAL A 197 -9.34 -24.00 15.69
C VAL A 197 -7.89 -23.63 15.38
N VAL A 198 -7.60 -22.34 15.42
CA VAL A 198 -6.26 -21.79 15.30
C VAL A 198 -5.84 -21.15 16.61
N THR A 199 -4.54 -21.17 16.90
CA THR A 199 -3.98 -20.43 18.03
C THR A 199 -2.86 -19.53 17.58
N GLY A 200 -2.70 -18.41 18.28
CA GLY A 200 -1.66 -17.41 18.05
C GLY A 200 -1.64 -16.36 19.14
N THR A 201 -0.65 -15.50 19.09
CA THR A 201 -0.64 -14.25 19.86
C THR A 201 -1.31 -13.18 19.02
N LEU A 202 -2.33 -12.52 19.55
CA LEU A 202 -2.99 -11.41 18.90
C LEU A 202 -2.04 -10.20 18.94
N MET A 203 -1.47 -9.87 17.76
CA MET A 203 -0.40 -8.87 17.68
C MET A 203 -0.96 -7.47 17.77
N ASP A 204 -1.99 -7.17 16.98
CA ASP A 204 -2.67 -5.88 16.90
C ASP A 204 -4.17 -6.08 16.74
N GLY A 205 -4.92 -5.03 17.03
CA GLY A 205 -6.36 -4.98 16.87
C GLY A 205 -7.14 -5.71 17.95
N THR A 206 -8.41 -5.84 17.69
CA THR A 206 -9.37 -6.60 18.49
C THR A 206 -10.19 -7.50 17.58
N CYS A 207 -10.70 -8.62 18.10
CA CYS A 207 -11.66 -9.43 17.40
C CYS A 207 -12.80 -9.88 18.32
N SER A 208 -13.98 -10.00 17.77
CA SER A 208 -15.21 -10.37 18.48
C SER A 208 -15.89 -11.57 17.85
N LEU A 209 -16.80 -12.18 18.58
CA LEU A 209 -17.65 -13.24 18.05
C LEU A 209 -18.45 -12.73 16.84
N ASN A 210 -18.51 -13.55 15.80
CA ASN A 210 -19.16 -13.30 14.53
C ASN A 210 -18.44 -12.34 13.58
N ASP A 211 -17.26 -11.83 13.92
CA ASP A 211 -16.46 -11.04 13.00
C ASP A 211 -16.10 -11.84 11.74
N GLU A 212 -16.11 -11.14 10.60
CA GLU A 212 -15.58 -11.64 9.34
C GLU A 212 -14.09 -11.34 9.26
N VAL A 213 -13.31 -12.40 9.03
CA VAL A 213 -11.85 -12.34 8.95
C VAL A 213 -11.36 -13.08 7.71
N HIS A 214 -10.11 -12.90 7.37
CA HIS A 214 -9.50 -13.60 6.24
C HIS A 214 -8.27 -14.39 6.69
N VAL A 215 -8.06 -15.52 6.04
CA VAL A 215 -6.85 -16.35 6.18
C VAL A 215 -5.88 -15.96 5.07
N PHE A 216 -4.76 -15.36 5.44
CA PHE A 216 -3.71 -14.94 4.53
C PHE A 216 -2.56 -15.95 4.50
N PRO A 217 -1.85 -16.14 3.34
CA PRO A 217 -1.84 -15.25 2.16
C PRO A 217 -2.95 -15.49 1.12
N GLU A 218 -3.75 -16.56 1.19
CA GLU A 218 -4.76 -16.89 0.16
C GLU A 218 -6.01 -16.00 0.21
N GLU A 219 -6.13 -15.12 1.21
CA GLU A 219 -7.29 -14.22 1.44
C GLU A 219 -8.63 -14.96 1.57
N THR A 220 -8.60 -16.19 2.09
CA THR A 220 -9.79 -17.01 2.23
C THR A 220 -10.70 -16.44 3.32
N PRO A 221 -11.97 -16.11 3.03
CA PRO A 221 -12.88 -15.57 4.03
C PRO A 221 -13.27 -16.61 5.07
N ALA A 222 -13.33 -16.20 6.32
CA ALA A 222 -13.75 -17.03 7.46
C ALA A 222 -14.55 -16.19 8.46
N LYS A 223 -15.28 -16.88 9.36
CA LYS A 223 -16.05 -16.21 10.41
C LYS A 223 -15.69 -16.77 11.77
N ILE A 224 -15.50 -15.90 12.75
CA ILE A 224 -15.20 -16.26 14.15
C ILE A 224 -16.46 -16.80 14.83
N ARG A 225 -16.39 -18.07 15.30
CA ARG A 225 -17.48 -18.73 16.04
C ARG A 225 -17.24 -18.83 17.53
N GLY A 226 -15.99 -18.77 17.95
CA GLY A 226 -15.63 -18.88 19.36
C GLY A 226 -14.24 -18.32 19.58
N ILE A 227 -14.04 -17.71 20.73
CA ILE A 227 -12.76 -17.14 21.15
C ILE A 227 -12.45 -17.65 22.55
N GLN A 228 -11.23 -18.10 22.77
CA GLN A 228 -10.73 -18.47 24.10
C GLN A 228 -9.42 -17.74 24.39
N THR A 229 -9.32 -17.15 25.57
CA THR A 229 -8.09 -16.57 26.11
C THR A 229 -7.80 -17.19 27.46
N TYR A 230 -6.56 -17.66 27.68
CA TYR A 230 -6.13 -18.31 28.91
C TYR A 230 -7.04 -19.45 29.40
N GLY A 231 -7.66 -20.17 28.45
CA GLY A 231 -8.54 -21.32 28.74
C GLY A 231 -10.00 -20.96 29.00
N ASN A 232 -10.38 -19.70 29.04
CA ASN A 232 -11.75 -19.22 29.24
C ASN A 232 -12.37 -18.76 27.91
N ASP A 233 -13.64 -19.05 27.73
CA ASP A 233 -14.44 -18.53 26.61
C ASP A 233 -14.72 -17.03 26.83
N VAL A 234 -14.50 -16.24 25.78
CA VAL A 234 -14.71 -14.78 25.80
C VAL A 234 -15.45 -14.35 24.55
N GLU A 235 -16.16 -13.20 24.63
CA GLU A 235 -16.83 -12.61 23.49
C GLU A 235 -15.89 -11.80 22.60
N GLN A 236 -14.81 -11.28 23.19
CA GLN A 236 -13.82 -10.44 22.52
C GLN A 236 -12.40 -10.75 23.00
N ALA A 237 -11.44 -10.69 22.08
CA ALA A 237 -10.02 -10.70 22.41
C ALA A 237 -9.36 -9.42 21.88
N VAL A 238 -8.32 -8.98 22.58
CA VAL A 238 -7.57 -7.75 22.27
C VAL A 238 -6.09 -8.03 22.10
N ALA A 239 -5.38 -7.10 21.47
CA ALA A 239 -3.94 -7.18 21.26
C ALA A 239 -3.19 -7.48 22.58
N GLY A 240 -2.16 -8.35 22.48
CA GLY A 240 -1.38 -8.80 23.64
C GLY A 240 -1.98 -10.02 24.35
N GLN A 241 -2.99 -10.67 23.80
CA GLN A 241 -3.54 -11.90 24.37
C GLN A 241 -3.15 -13.12 23.56
N ARG A 242 -2.82 -14.19 24.27
CA ARG A 242 -2.75 -15.54 23.70
C ARG A 242 -4.16 -16.04 23.44
N THR A 243 -4.50 -16.22 22.16
CA THR A 243 -5.88 -16.43 21.74
C THR A 243 -6.02 -17.72 20.92
N ALA A 244 -7.07 -18.48 21.21
CA ALA A 244 -7.55 -19.56 20.35
C ALA A 244 -8.85 -19.11 19.69
N ILE A 245 -8.91 -19.22 18.36
CA ILE A 245 -10.06 -18.80 17.56
C ILE A 245 -10.65 -20.01 16.84
N ASN A 246 -11.93 -20.24 17.04
CA ASN A 246 -12.70 -21.21 16.28
C ASN A 246 -13.23 -20.53 15.01
N LEU A 247 -12.87 -21.05 13.85
CA LEU A 247 -13.23 -20.50 12.54
C LEU A 247 -14.25 -21.39 11.83
N SER A 248 -15.19 -20.75 11.16
CA SER A 248 -16.09 -21.39 10.19
C SER A 248 -15.81 -20.88 8.78
N GLY A 249 -16.20 -21.69 7.79
CA GLY A 249 -15.96 -21.38 6.38
C GLY A 249 -14.62 -21.90 5.86
N VAL A 250 -13.74 -22.40 6.74
CA VAL A 250 -12.40 -22.92 6.39
C VAL A 250 -12.16 -24.29 7.04
N ARG A 251 -11.43 -25.15 6.35
CA ARG A 251 -11.02 -26.46 6.86
C ARG A 251 -9.60 -26.38 7.44
N LYS A 252 -9.24 -27.33 8.27
CA LYS A 252 -7.88 -27.42 8.84
C LYS A 252 -6.80 -27.47 7.75
N GLU A 253 -7.07 -28.15 6.66
CA GLU A 253 -6.14 -28.34 5.53
C GLU A 253 -5.87 -27.04 4.76
N ASP A 254 -6.79 -26.07 4.88
CA ASP A 254 -6.71 -24.77 4.21
C ASP A 254 -5.87 -23.76 5.01
N ILE A 255 -5.47 -24.10 6.25
CA ILE A 255 -4.69 -23.22 7.14
C ILE A 255 -3.42 -23.93 7.58
N ARG A 256 -2.30 -23.22 7.52
CA ARG A 256 -0.99 -23.72 7.93
C ARG A 256 -0.39 -22.86 9.03
N ARG A 257 0.53 -23.42 9.78
CA ARG A 257 1.40 -22.63 10.66
C ARG A 257 2.15 -21.60 9.82
N GLY A 258 2.12 -20.34 10.25
CA GLY A 258 2.71 -19.23 9.54
C GLY A 258 1.73 -18.42 8.70
N ASP A 259 0.50 -18.89 8.52
CA ASP A 259 -0.57 -18.06 7.96
C ASP A 259 -1.01 -17.01 8.99
N VAL A 260 -1.70 -15.98 8.54
CA VAL A 260 -2.17 -14.89 9.40
C VAL A 260 -3.69 -14.78 9.29
N ILE A 261 -4.38 -14.84 10.43
CA ILE A 261 -5.79 -14.46 10.48
C ILE A 261 -5.86 -12.98 10.73
N ALA A 262 -6.50 -12.24 9.83
CA ALA A 262 -6.52 -10.78 9.93
C ALA A 262 -7.82 -10.17 9.39
N ALA A 263 -8.10 -8.94 9.79
CA ALA A 263 -9.10 -8.12 9.15
C ALA A 263 -8.69 -7.82 7.70
N LYS A 264 -9.66 -7.62 6.83
CA LYS A 264 -9.39 -7.25 5.43
C LYS A 264 -8.62 -5.94 5.38
N GLY A 265 -7.48 -5.95 4.72
CA GLY A 265 -6.62 -4.77 4.63
C GLY A 265 -5.64 -4.56 5.80
N ALA A 266 -5.69 -5.38 6.85
CA ALA A 266 -4.77 -5.27 7.97
C ALA A 266 -3.34 -5.73 7.67
N VAL A 267 -3.14 -6.54 6.64
CA VAL A 267 -1.84 -7.04 6.19
C VAL A 267 -1.72 -6.94 4.67
N SER A 268 -0.50 -6.91 4.18
CA SER A 268 -0.18 -6.96 2.75
C SER A 268 0.35 -8.35 2.39
N VAL A 269 -0.14 -8.93 1.28
CA VAL A 269 0.39 -10.17 0.71
C VAL A 269 1.42 -9.83 -0.35
N THR A 270 2.61 -10.39 -0.21
CA THR A 270 3.73 -10.00 -1.07
C THR A 270 4.71 -11.14 -1.33
N GLY A 271 5.32 -11.13 -2.51
CA GLY A 271 6.49 -11.94 -2.88
C GLY A 271 7.82 -11.20 -2.83
N MET A 272 7.82 -9.93 -2.37
CA MET A 272 9.01 -9.09 -2.35
C MET A 272 8.96 -8.11 -1.18
N LEU A 273 10.10 -7.86 -0.53
CA LEU A 273 10.21 -6.97 0.62
C LEU A 273 11.42 -6.05 0.47
N ASP A 274 11.27 -4.78 0.81
CA ASP A 274 12.40 -3.90 1.07
C ASP A 274 12.66 -3.84 2.57
N VAL A 275 13.90 -4.12 2.95
CA VAL A 275 14.26 -4.30 4.36
C VAL A 275 15.58 -3.61 4.71
N LYS A 276 15.75 -3.29 5.98
CA LYS A 276 17.06 -3.06 6.59
C LYS A 276 17.50 -4.37 7.25
N LEU A 277 18.62 -4.90 6.81
CA LEU A 277 19.22 -6.15 7.30
C LEU A 277 20.49 -5.84 8.07
N LYS A 278 20.64 -6.41 9.27
CA LYS A 278 21.89 -6.48 10.02
C LYS A 278 22.37 -7.93 10.12
N ILE A 279 23.63 -8.17 9.83
CA ILE A 279 24.30 -9.46 10.14
C ILE A 279 24.77 -9.43 11.57
N PHE A 280 24.57 -10.51 12.31
CA PHE A 280 24.97 -10.62 13.70
C PHE A 280 26.50 -10.55 13.85
N ASP A 281 26.96 -9.94 14.94
CA ASP A 281 28.37 -9.82 15.24
C ASP A 281 29.03 -11.20 15.44
N SER A 282 28.26 -12.18 15.93
CA SER A 282 28.70 -13.57 16.09
C SER A 282 28.77 -14.38 14.80
N SER A 283 28.28 -13.84 13.67
CA SER A 283 28.23 -14.60 12.41
C SER A 283 29.62 -14.85 11.83
N GLU A 284 29.97 -16.12 11.67
CA GLU A 284 31.21 -16.52 10.99
C GLU A 284 31.14 -16.42 9.46
N ARG A 285 29.97 -16.11 8.91
CA ARG A 285 29.73 -16.13 7.46
C ARG A 285 29.19 -14.80 6.96
N MET A 286 29.68 -14.40 5.80
CA MET A 286 29.13 -13.28 5.04
C MET A 286 27.95 -13.71 4.17
N VAL A 287 27.04 -12.79 3.92
CA VAL A 287 25.93 -12.94 2.98
C VAL A 287 26.31 -12.30 1.66
N LEU A 288 26.39 -13.10 0.60
CA LEU A 288 26.66 -12.60 -0.75
C LEU A 288 25.38 -12.16 -1.44
N ASN A 289 25.51 -11.23 -2.37
CA ASN A 289 24.40 -10.85 -3.25
C ASN A 289 23.86 -12.08 -4.01
N ASN A 290 22.54 -12.24 -4.09
CA ASN A 290 21.81 -13.40 -4.58
C ASN A 290 21.92 -14.67 -3.71
N SER A 291 22.48 -14.58 -2.50
CA SER A 291 22.42 -15.70 -1.54
C SER A 291 20.96 -16.11 -1.27
N ARG A 292 20.74 -17.42 -1.12
CA ARG A 292 19.48 -18.00 -0.72
C ARG A 292 19.50 -18.25 0.79
N VAL A 293 18.53 -17.74 1.51
CA VAL A 293 18.41 -17.87 2.97
C VAL A 293 17.00 -18.24 3.38
N HIS A 294 16.86 -18.80 4.59
CA HIS A 294 15.57 -18.92 5.26
C HIS A 294 15.22 -17.59 5.91
N LEU A 295 14.06 -17.04 5.60
CA LEU A 295 13.45 -15.88 6.23
C LEU A 295 12.38 -16.35 7.21
N TYR A 296 12.44 -15.85 8.43
CA TYR A 296 11.43 -16.07 9.47
C TYR A 296 10.78 -14.73 9.81
N CYS A 297 9.47 -14.64 9.60
CA CYS A 297 8.66 -13.50 9.99
C CYS A 297 7.44 -13.99 10.79
N GLY A 298 7.34 -13.62 12.06
CA GLY A 298 6.38 -14.26 12.99
C GLY A 298 6.55 -15.77 13.02
N SER A 299 5.49 -16.51 12.77
CA SER A 299 5.51 -17.98 12.70
C SER A 299 5.77 -18.55 11.29
N LYS A 300 5.85 -17.68 10.26
CA LYS A 300 6.11 -18.07 8.87
C LYS A 300 7.60 -18.28 8.62
N GLU A 301 7.91 -19.33 7.88
CA GLU A 301 9.22 -19.58 7.29
C GLU A 301 9.09 -19.64 5.78
N VAL A 302 9.94 -18.93 5.06
CA VAL A 302 9.99 -18.91 3.59
C VAL A 302 11.43 -18.78 3.11
N LEU A 303 11.74 -19.39 1.97
CA LEU A 303 13.02 -19.19 1.31
C LEU A 303 13.01 -17.89 0.50
N THR A 304 14.12 -17.17 0.59
CA THR A 304 14.27 -15.89 -0.13
C THR A 304 15.65 -15.72 -0.72
N LYS A 305 15.72 -14.93 -1.79
CA LYS A 305 16.99 -14.42 -2.34
C LYS A 305 17.28 -13.04 -1.75
N VAL A 306 18.49 -12.85 -1.30
CA VAL A 306 19.01 -11.59 -0.76
C VAL A 306 19.57 -10.75 -1.89
N ILE A 307 18.95 -9.62 -2.21
CA ILE A 307 19.47 -8.67 -3.22
C ILE A 307 20.02 -7.45 -2.47
N LEU A 308 21.34 -7.39 -2.33
CA LEU A 308 22.03 -6.25 -1.72
C LEU A 308 21.96 -5.04 -2.66
N MET A 309 21.54 -3.86 -2.17
CA MET A 309 21.28 -2.72 -3.04
C MET A 309 22.55 -1.94 -3.44
N ASP A 310 23.57 -1.90 -2.59
CA ASP A 310 24.76 -1.04 -2.73
C ASP A 310 26.10 -1.78 -2.74
N ARG A 311 26.11 -3.08 -2.45
CA ARG A 311 27.34 -3.89 -2.29
C ARG A 311 27.13 -5.33 -2.75
N ASP A 312 28.21 -6.13 -2.82
CA ASP A 312 28.16 -7.53 -3.26
C ASP A 312 28.24 -8.53 -2.10
N ALA A 313 28.67 -8.09 -0.92
CA ALA A 313 28.75 -8.91 0.28
C ALA A 313 28.39 -8.08 1.52
N LEU A 314 27.90 -8.73 2.55
CA LEU A 314 27.57 -8.17 3.86
C LEU A 314 28.18 -9.07 4.93
N SER A 315 29.09 -8.52 5.74
CA SER A 315 29.88 -9.22 6.77
C SER A 315 29.24 -9.08 8.16
N ALA A 316 29.80 -9.83 9.13
CA ALA A 316 29.40 -9.72 10.53
C ALA A 316 29.41 -8.27 11.04
N GLY A 317 28.39 -7.88 11.79
CA GLY A 317 28.21 -6.54 12.33
C GLY A 317 27.72 -5.49 11.34
N GLU A 318 27.77 -5.75 10.03
CA GLU A 318 27.35 -4.77 9.03
C GLU A 318 25.85 -4.73 8.82
N GLU A 319 25.36 -3.54 8.42
CA GLU A 319 23.98 -3.29 8.01
C GLU A 319 23.92 -2.89 6.53
N ALA A 320 22.83 -3.28 5.84
CA ALA A 320 22.58 -2.88 4.46
C ALA A 320 21.08 -2.79 4.15
N TYR A 321 20.74 -2.02 3.12
CA TYR A 321 19.44 -2.07 2.48
C TYR A 321 19.38 -3.23 1.50
N VAL A 322 18.32 -4.01 1.62
CA VAL A 322 18.16 -5.27 0.90
C VAL A 322 16.76 -5.36 0.33
N GLN A 323 16.65 -5.89 -0.88
CA GLN A 323 15.38 -6.36 -1.40
C GLN A 323 15.34 -7.88 -1.34
N PHE A 324 14.42 -8.44 -0.54
CA PHE A 324 14.14 -9.87 -0.54
C PHE A 324 13.20 -10.24 -1.68
N ARG A 325 13.51 -11.36 -2.36
CA ARG A 325 12.64 -11.98 -3.35
C ARG A 325 12.24 -13.35 -2.86
N LEU A 326 11.02 -13.45 -2.40
CA LEU A 326 10.48 -14.62 -1.74
C LEU A 326 10.10 -15.70 -2.75
N GLU A 327 10.24 -16.98 -2.36
CA GLU A 327 9.81 -18.10 -3.20
C GLU A 327 8.31 -18.40 -3.07
N GLU A 328 7.70 -17.96 -1.96
CA GLU A 328 6.26 -18.04 -1.69
C GLU A 328 5.78 -16.70 -1.13
N PRO A 329 4.53 -16.28 -1.41
CA PRO A 329 4.00 -15.07 -0.82
C PRO A 329 3.80 -15.21 0.69
N ILE A 330 3.97 -14.10 1.41
CA ILE A 330 3.71 -14.00 2.84
C ILE A 330 2.81 -12.80 3.15
N ALA A 331 2.14 -12.86 4.29
CA ALA A 331 1.31 -11.77 4.81
C ALA A 331 2.07 -11.03 5.91
N VAL A 332 2.38 -9.76 5.67
CA VAL A 332 3.21 -8.92 6.54
C VAL A 332 2.74 -7.48 6.55
N ARG A 333 3.35 -6.67 7.42
CA ARG A 333 3.20 -5.22 7.47
C ARG A 333 4.55 -4.53 7.45
N ARG A 334 4.54 -3.27 7.04
CA ARG A 334 5.66 -2.36 7.29
C ARG A 334 5.95 -2.31 8.80
N GLY A 335 7.21 -2.36 9.17
CA GLY A 335 7.64 -2.38 10.56
C GLY A 335 7.81 -3.77 11.17
N ASP A 336 7.27 -4.83 10.54
CA ASP A 336 7.46 -6.19 11.03
C ASP A 336 8.94 -6.54 11.07
N ARG A 337 9.31 -7.31 12.09
CA ARG A 337 10.69 -7.79 12.30
C ARG A 337 10.85 -9.19 11.75
N PHE A 338 12.05 -9.50 11.33
CA PHE A 338 12.39 -10.80 10.77
C PHE A 338 13.78 -11.27 11.21
N ILE A 339 14.00 -12.58 11.10
CA ILE A 339 15.30 -13.23 11.27
C ILE A 339 15.64 -13.97 9.99
N ILE A 340 16.93 -14.01 9.63
CA ILE A 340 17.43 -14.84 8.55
C ILE A 340 18.38 -15.91 9.08
N ARG A 341 18.26 -17.10 8.48
CA ARG A 341 19.15 -18.24 8.74
C ARG A 341 19.80 -18.69 7.43
N PHE A 342 21.01 -19.12 7.51
CA PHE A 342 21.74 -19.65 6.35
C PHE A 342 21.03 -20.87 5.76
N TYR A 343 21.13 -21.07 4.44
CA TYR A 343 20.40 -22.17 3.79
C TYR A 343 20.94 -23.55 4.19
N SER A 344 22.28 -23.71 4.27
CA SER A 344 22.91 -24.96 4.69
C SER A 344 24.36 -24.72 5.12
N PRO A 345 24.75 -25.10 6.33
CA PRO A 345 23.89 -25.53 7.44
C PRO A 345 22.95 -24.42 7.93
N ILE A 346 21.82 -24.79 8.56
CA ILE A 346 20.84 -23.82 9.06
C ILE A 346 21.40 -23.18 10.34
N ILE A 347 22.03 -22.02 10.20
CA ILE A 347 22.61 -21.21 11.29
C ILE A 347 21.97 -19.84 11.24
N THR A 348 21.61 -19.26 12.38
CA THR A 348 21.10 -17.89 12.48
C THR A 348 22.24 -16.92 12.16
N ILE A 349 22.01 -15.98 11.25
CA ILE A 349 23.07 -15.09 10.74
C ILE A 349 22.72 -13.62 10.81
N GLY A 350 21.45 -13.26 11.00
CA GLY A 350 21.06 -11.87 11.05
C GLY A 350 19.56 -11.70 11.15
N GLY A 351 19.15 -10.45 11.16
CA GLY A 351 17.75 -10.05 11.19
C GLY A 351 17.58 -8.58 10.90
N GLY A 352 16.36 -8.08 10.99
CA GLY A 352 16.09 -6.69 10.70
C GLY A 352 14.62 -6.33 10.68
N GLN A 353 14.30 -5.29 9.91
CA GLN A 353 12.98 -4.71 9.83
C GLN A 353 12.51 -4.54 8.39
N ILE A 354 11.24 -4.81 8.15
CA ILE A 354 10.56 -4.55 6.88
C ILE A 354 10.29 -3.05 6.77
N LEU A 355 10.88 -2.40 5.78
CA LEU A 355 10.71 -0.98 5.50
C LEU A 355 9.54 -0.75 4.52
N ASP A 356 9.39 -1.65 3.54
CA ASP A 356 8.25 -1.67 2.61
C ASP A 356 7.78 -3.11 2.38
N ALA A 357 6.49 -3.34 2.63
CA ALA A 357 5.84 -4.64 2.45
C ALA A 357 5.41 -4.90 0.99
N VAL A 358 5.25 -3.86 0.18
CA VAL A 358 4.83 -3.95 -1.24
C VAL A 358 5.72 -3.03 -2.09
N PRO A 359 7.03 -3.35 -2.19
CA PRO A 359 7.96 -2.53 -2.97
C PRO A 359 7.84 -2.81 -4.47
N GLU A 360 8.29 -1.84 -5.25
CA GLU A 360 8.61 -2.05 -6.67
C GLU A 360 9.96 -2.78 -6.80
N LYS A 361 10.22 -3.40 -7.96
CA LYS A 361 11.48 -4.07 -8.22
C LYS A 361 12.58 -3.05 -8.51
N HIS A 362 13.59 -2.99 -7.65
CA HIS A 362 14.69 -2.05 -7.77
C HIS A 362 15.86 -2.54 -8.63
N LYS A 363 16.56 -1.57 -9.24
CA LYS A 363 17.89 -1.77 -9.85
C LYS A 363 18.95 -1.43 -8.81
N ARG A 364 19.96 -2.31 -8.68
CA ARG A 364 21.08 -2.13 -7.76
C ARG A 364 21.95 -0.92 -8.13
N ASN A 365 22.70 -0.41 -7.16
CA ASN A 365 23.68 0.66 -7.31
C ASN A 365 23.08 1.95 -7.91
N ARG A 366 21.89 2.33 -7.42
CA ARG A 366 21.19 3.55 -7.81
C ARG A 366 20.97 4.41 -6.56
N GLU A 367 21.51 5.63 -6.56
CA GLU A 367 21.43 6.53 -5.41
C GLU A 367 19.97 6.88 -5.05
N ASN A 368 19.13 7.14 -6.04
CA ASN A 368 17.71 7.41 -5.81
C ASN A 368 16.97 6.25 -5.12
N VAL A 369 17.40 5.00 -5.35
CA VAL A 369 16.85 3.83 -4.65
C VAL A 369 17.30 3.84 -3.19
N LEU A 370 18.58 4.11 -2.93
CA LEU A 370 19.12 4.18 -1.56
C LEU A 370 18.49 5.34 -0.76
N GLU A 371 18.26 6.48 -1.40
CA GLU A 371 17.52 7.60 -0.81
C GLU A 371 16.09 7.18 -0.43
N GLY A 372 15.40 6.42 -1.29
CA GLY A 372 14.09 5.86 -0.98
C GLY A 372 14.12 4.97 0.27
N PHE A 373 15.11 4.08 0.41
CA PHE A 373 15.28 3.28 1.62
C PHE A 373 15.54 4.13 2.87
N ARG A 374 16.36 5.19 2.78
CA ARG A 374 16.60 6.13 3.89
C ARG A 374 15.32 6.86 4.32
N MET A 375 14.49 7.29 3.36
CA MET A 375 13.19 7.90 3.63
C MET A 375 12.24 6.93 4.34
N LEU A 376 12.16 5.68 3.88
CA LEU A 376 11.38 4.63 4.54
C LEU A 376 11.86 4.35 5.96
N GLU A 377 13.18 4.33 6.19
CA GLU A 377 13.77 4.11 7.51
C GLU A 377 13.54 5.30 8.45
N SER A 378 13.64 6.54 7.97
CA SER A 378 13.47 7.75 8.78
C SER A 378 12.11 7.83 9.46
N GLY A 379 11.09 7.17 8.90
CA GLY A 379 9.74 7.11 9.44
C GLY A 379 8.93 8.39 9.27
N ASN A 380 9.44 9.41 8.54
CA ASN A 380 8.66 10.60 8.21
C ASN A 380 7.52 10.22 7.25
N ILE A 381 6.28 10.27 7.73
CA ILE A 381 5.12 9.78 6.99
C ILE A 381 4.84 10.58 5.73
N SER A 382 5.08 11.90 5.75
CA SER A 382 4.92 12.78 4.59
C SER A 382 5.87 12.38 3.46
N ASP A 383 7.15 12.12 3.77
CA ASP A 383 8.15 11.69 2.79
C ASP A 383 7.82 10.31 2.23
N ILE A 384 7.30 9.40 3.07
CA ILE A 384 6.86 8.07 2.67
C ILE A 384 5.67 8.16 1.70
N PHE A 385 4.69 9.02 1.95
CA PHE A 385 3.59 9.26 1.02
C PHE A 385 4.09 9.74 -0.34
N VAL A 386 4.98 10.73 -0.36
CA VAL A 386 5.58 11.26 -1.59
C VAL A 386 6.35 10.18 -2.33
N LEU A 387 7.15 9.37 -1.62
CA LEU A 387 7.91 8.27 -2.21
C LEU A 387 7.00 7.23 -2.87
N LYS A 388 5.97 6.74 -2.14
CA LYS A 388 5.05 5.71 -2.64
C LYS A 388 4.24 6.20 -3.83
N THR A 389 3.68 7.41 -3.75
CA THR A 389 2.83 7.98 -4.80
C THR A 389 3.62 8.56 -5.99
N GLY A 390 4.94 8.72 -5.83
CA GLY A 390 5.88 9.12 -6.89
C GLY A 390 6.32 7.97 -7.80
N GLY A 391 6.17 6.70 -7.37
CA GLY A 391 6.51 5.48 -8.13
C GLY A 391 5.57 5.21 -9.32
N HIS A 392 5.68 4.02 -9.90
CA HIS A 392 4.86 3.63 -11.07
C HIS A 392 3.40 3.33 -10.68
N LYS A 393 3.15 2.86 -9.47
CA LYS A 393 1.82 2.52 -8.98
C LYS A 393 0.97 3.76 -8.71
N PHE A 394 -0.33 3.63 -8.93
CA PHE A 394 -1.33 4.65 -8.59
C PHE A 394 -2.11 4.20 -7.36
N TYR A 395 -2.39 5.14 -6.46
CA TYR A 395 -2.98 4.86 -5.15
C TYR A 395 -4.28 5.63 -4.96
N SER A 396 -5.32 4.95 -4.44
CA SER A 396 -6.36 5.64 -3.67
C SER A 396 -5.86 5.87 -2.24
N LYS A 397 -6.56 6.75 -1.48
CA LYS A 397 -6.25 6.98 -0.05
C LYS A 397 -6.26 5.66 0.73
N GLU A 398 -7.29 4.84 0.53
CA GLU A 398 -7.47 3.57 1.22
C GLU A 398 -6.34 2.59 0.94
N LEU A 399 -5.97 2.42 -0.34
CA LEU A 399 -4.89 1.50 -0.72
C LEU A 399 -3.53 1.94 -0.17
N LEU A 400 -3.26 3.25 -0.20
CA LEU A 400 -2.02 3.81 0.35
C LEU A 400 -1.92 3.54 1.85
N LEU A 401 -2.98 3.82 2.60
CA LEU A 401 -3.03 3.62 4.04
C LEU A 401 -2.97 2.14 4.42
N GLN A 402 -3.65 1.28 3.66
CA GLN A 402 -3.59 -0.17 3.83
C GLN A 402 -2.16 -0.70 3.69
N GLU A 403 -1.44 -0.34 2.63
CA GLU A 403 -0.06 -0.81 2.41
C GLU A 403 0.91 -0.29 3.48
N LEU A 404 0.66 0.90 4.01
CA LEU A 404 1.47 1.47 5.08
C LEU A 404 1.05 1.00 6.48
N GLY A 405 -0.04 0.25 6.59
CA GLY A 405 -0.57 -0.24 7.86
C GLY A 405 -1.04 0.88 8.78
N MET A 406 -1.64 1.93 8.21
CA MET A 406 -2.12 3.11 8.94
C MET A 406 -3.62 3.08 9.16
N LEU A 407 -4.05 3.60 10.31
CA LEU A 407 -5.47 3.82 10.59
C LEU A 407 -6.03 4.91 9.67
N PRO A 408 -7.24 4.72 9.07
CA PRO A 408 -7.86 5.67 8.16
C PRO A 408 -7.98 7.09 8.73
N GLU A 409 -8.39 7.24 10.00
CA GLU A 409 -8.56 8.56 10.63
C GLU A 409 -7.26 9.36 10.69
N THR A 410 -6.20 8.73 11.18
CA THR A 410 -4.88 9.36 11.28
C THR A 410 -4.27 9.58 9.90
N GLY A 411 -4.34 8.55 9.06
CA GLY A 411 -3.72 8.58 7.73
C GLY A 411 -4.36 9.60 6.79
N ASN A 412 -5.69 9.72 6.78
CA ASN A 412 -6.38 10.71 5.95
C ASN A 412 -6.02 12.14 6.35
N ARG A 413 -5.89 12.42 7.66
CA ARG A 413 -5.46 13.73 8.15
C ARG A 413 -4.04 14.09 7.66
N GLU A 414 -3.13 13.13 7.70
CA GLU A 414 -1.76 13.33 7.20
C GLU A 414 -1.73 13.52 5.67
N ILE A 415 -2.54 12.77 4.91
CA ILE A 415 -2.66 12.96 3.46
C ILE A 415 -3.22 14.35 3.13
N GLU A 416 -4.27 14.80 3.82
CA GLU A 416 -4.85 16.12 3.64
C GLU A 416 -3.81 17.22 3.94
N GLY A 417 -3.05 17.10 5.03
CA GLY A 417 -1.94 18.01 5.32
C GLY A 417 -0.90 18.06 4.20
N CYS A 418 -0.52 16.91 3.63
CA CYS A 418 0.41 16.85 2.49
C CYS A 418 -0.17 17.48 1.20
N ILE A 419 -1.48 17.40 0.99
CA ILE A 419 -2.16 18.06 -0.13
C ILE A 419 -2.16 19.58 0.06
N GLU A 420 -2.47 20.07 1.27
CA GLU A 420 -2.42 21.49 1.63
C GLU A 420 -1.02 22.09 1.49
N GLU A 421 0.02 21.32 1.86
CA GLU A 421 1.42 21.69 1.68
C GLU A 421 1.90 21.61 0.22
N GLY A 422 1.07 21.11 -0.70
CA GLY A 422 1.40 20.94 -2.11
C GLY A 422 2.39 19.82 -2.42
N LYS A 423 2.60 18.87 -1.50
CA LYS A 423 3.44 17.69 -1.70
C LYS A 423 2.71 16.58 -2.46
N LEU A 424 1.41 16.50 -2.27
CA LEU A 424 0.51 15.54 -2.94
C LEU A 424 -0.56 16.26 -3.74
N VAL A 425 -1.06 15.59 -4.77
CA VAL A 425 -2.18 16.04 -5.61
C VAL A 425 -3.23 14.94 -5.62
N GLU A 426 -4.48 15.31 -5.33
CA GLU A 426 -5.63 14.43 -5.46
C GLU A 426 -6.34 14.71 -6.78
N LEU A 427 -6.59 13.68 -7.58
CA LEU A 427 -7.37 13.75 -8.80
C LEU A 427 -8.87 13.57 -8.49
N GLU A 428 -9.74 13.88 -9.45
CA GLU A 428 -11.21 13.78 -9.27
C GLU A 428 -11.71 12.36 -9.01
N ASP A 429 -10.98 11.35 -9.47
CA ASP A 429 -11.30 9.94 -9.22
C ASP A 429 -10.81 9.43 -7.85
N GLY A 430 -10.22 10.30 -7.02
CA GLY A 430 -9.64 9.97 -5.71
C GLY A 430 -8.22 9.41 -5.77
N THR A 431 -7.59 9.38 -6.94
CA THR A 431 -6.18 8.98 -7.06
C THR A 431 -5.26 10.03 -6.45
N ILE A 432 -4.31 9.58 -5.62
CA ILE A 432 -3.28 10.42 -4.99
C ILE A 432 -1.95 10.26 -5.72
N LEU A 433 -1.34 11.37 -6.07
CA LEU A 433 -0.04 11.46 -6.74
C LEU A 433 0.91 12.37 -5.97
N ALA A 434 2.21 12.04 -5.99
CA ALA A 434 3.23 13.03 -5.62
C ALA A 434 3.17 14.22 -6.58
N ALA A 435 3.31 15.44 -6.06
CA ALA A 435 3.29 16.66 -6.88
C ALA A 435 4.34 16.62 -8.01
N SER A 436 5.52 16.06 -7.74
CA SER A 436 6.58 15.87 -8.74
C SER A 436 6.16 14.93 -9.88
N LYS A 437 5.44 13.84 -9.57
CA LYS A 437 4.90 12.91 -10.58
C LYS A 437 3.82 13.60 -11.42
N PHE A 438 2.90 14.32 -10.78
CA PHE A 438 1.87 15.09 -11.48
C PHE A 438 2.49 16.16 -12.39
N GLN A 439 3.56 16.84 -11.95
CA GLN A 439 4.28 17.80 -12.77
C GLN A 439 4.93 17.16 -14.00
N MET A 440 5.61 16.00 -13.83
CA MET A 440 6.18 15.27 -14.98
C MET A 440 5.10 14.84 -15.98
N MET A 441 3.93 14.41 -15.50
CA MET A 441 2.80 14.05 -16.35
C MET A 441 2.29 15.29 -17.09
N THR A 442 2.20 16.43 -16.41
CA THR A 442 1.79 17.72 -16.98
C THR A 442 2.75 18.19 -18.08
N ASP A 443 4.05 18.19 -17.80
CA ASP A 443 5.07 18.64 -18.76
C ASP A 443 5.01 17.81 -20.04
N ARG A 444 4.83 16.50 -19.90
CA ARG A 444 4.72 15.60 -21.05
C ARG A 444 3.44 15.82 -21.85
N LEU A 445 2.31 16.10 -21.17
CA LEU A 445 1.06 16.43 -21.83
C LEU A 445 1.16 17.76 -22.60
N ILE A 446 1.75 18.78 -21.98
CA ILE A 446 1.99 20.08 -22.61
C ILE A 446 2.85 19.92 -23.87
N GLN A 447 3.95 19.17 -23.77
CA GLN A 447 4.81 18.88 -24.92
C GLN A 447 4.03 18.22 -26.06
N LEU A 448 3.18 17.25 -25.73
CA LEU A 448 2.37 16.51 -26.71
C LEU A 448 1.36 17.43 -27.43
N LEU A 449 0.74 18.35 -26.69
CA LEU A 449 -0.16 19.35 -27.26
C LEU A 449 0.59 20.39 -28.11
N GLN A 450 1.79 20.81 -27.69
CA GLN A 450 2.64 21.72 -28.48
C GLN A 450 3.01 21.08 -29.81
N GLU A 451 3.52 19.84 -29.82
CA GLU A 451 3.83 19.09 -31.03
C GLU A 451 2.60 18.95 -31.96
N TYR A 452 1.42 18.75 -31.37
CA TYR A 452 0.17 18.68 -32.11
C TYR A 452 -0.21 20.03 -32.74
N HIS A 453 -0.14 21.12 -31.99
CA HIS A 453 -0.46 22.48 -32.45
C HIS A 453 0.49 22.94 -33.57
N GLU A 454 1.81 22.64 -33.44
CA GLU A 454 2.79 22.90 -34.48
C GLU A 454 2.49 22.13 -35.77
N SER A 455 2.07 20.86 -35.65
CA SER A 455 1.72 20.02 -36.79
C SER A 455 0.35 20.32 -37.38
N ASN A 456 -0.55 20.95 -36.60
CA ASN A 456 -1.93 21.24 -36.97
C ASN A 456 -2.33 22.69 -36.57
N PRO A 457 -1.68 23.71 -37.13
CA PRO A 457 -1.83 25.10 -36.69
C PRO A 457 -3.25 25.65 -36.88
N LEU A 458 -4.07 25.00 -37.69
CA LEU A 458 -5.45 25.37 -37.98
C LEU A 458 -6.48 24.64 -37.10
N ALA A 459 -6.06 23.65 -36.33
CA ALA A 459 -6.95 22.91 -35.45
C ALA A 459 -7.12 23.67 -34.12
N GLU A 460 -8.35 23.77 -33.63
CA GLU A 460 -8.66 24.42 -32.33
C GLU A 460 -8.08 23.70 -31.13
N GLY A 461 -7.68 22.45 -31.30
CA GLY A 461 -7.10 21.59 -30.30
C GLY A 461 -7.04 20.14 -30.75
N MET A 462 -6.42 19.29 -29.94
CA MET A 462 -6.37 17.86 -30.18
C MET A 462 -7.71 17.20 -29.79
N PRO A 463 -8.26 16.27 -30.61
CA PRO A 463 -9.46 15.51 -30.25
C PRO A 463 -9.28 14.76 -28.92
N LYS A 464 -10.28 14.83 -28.03
CA LYS A 464 -10.21 14.20 -26.68
C LYS A 464 -9.84 12.73 -26.73
N GLN A 465 -10.40 11.95 -27.66
CA GLN A 465 -10.09 10.53 -27.83
C GLN A 465 -8.64 10.29 -28.26
N GLU A 466 -8.11 11.14 -29.14
CA GLU A 466 -6.72 11.07 -29.58
C GLU A 466 -5.77 11.41 -28.43
N LEU A 467 -6.08 12.45 -27.65
CA LEU A 467 -5.33 12.85 -26.47
C LEU A 467 -5.26 11.69 -25.47
N GLN A 468 -6.39 11.08 -25.13
CA GLN A 468 -6.45 9.91 -24.24
C GLN A 468 -5.60 8.75 -24.74
N SER A 469 -5.70 8.40 -26.02
CA SER A 469 -4.91 7.30 -26.60
C SER A 469 -3.41 7.59 -26.49
N ARG A 470 -2.98 8.78 -26.87
CA ARG A 470 -1.56 9.17 -26.79
C ARG A 470 -1.04 9.23 -25.36
N LEU A 471 -1.84 9.73 -24.40
CA LEU A 471 -1.48 9.78 -22.99
C LEU A 471 -1.41 8.37 -22.37
N ARG A 472 -2.29 7.45 -22.76
CA ARG A 472 -2.23 6.04 -22.34
C ARG A 472 -0.87 5.42 -22.67
N ASP A 473 -0.40 5.62 -23.88
CA ASP A 473 0.90 5.11 -24.33
C ASP A 473 2.07 5.85 -23.66
N THR A 474 1.96 7.17 -23.55
CA THR A 474 3.02 8.04 -23.01
C THR A 474 3.23 7.85 -21.51
N TRP A 475 2.15 7.72 -20.74
CA TRP A 475 2.20 7.55 -19.28
C TRP A 475 2.20 6.08 -18.85
N HIS A 476 2.03 5.14 -19.80
CA HIS A 476 1.91 3.70 -19.56
C HIS A 476 0.75 3.36 -18.59
N ILE A 477 -0.36 4.11 -18.68
CA ILE A 477 -1.54 3.97 -17.82
C ILE A 477 -2.63 3.26 -18.60
N GLN A 478 -3.19 2.18 -18.02
CA GLN A 478 -4.32 1.44 -18.62
C GLN A 478 -5.69 1.98 -18.19
N GLU A 479 -5.74 2.71 -17.09
CA GLU A 479 -6.97 3.18 -16.46
C GLU A 479 -7.34 4.58 -16.98
N ASP A 480 -8.34 4.65 -17.84
CA ASP A 480 -8.81 5.91 -18.43
C ASP A 480 -9.27 6.94 -17.38
N LYS A 481 -9.75 6.49 -16.23
CA LYS A 481 -10.17 7.38 -15.12
C LYS A 481 -9.04 8.27 -14.63
N ILE A 482 -7.84 7.73 -14.48
CA ILE A 482 -6.65 8.47 -14.04
C ILE A 482 -6.26 9.52 -15.08
N ILE A 483 -6.27 9.14 -16.37
CA ILE A 483 -5.97 10.05 -17.48
C ILE A 483 -6.97 11.22 -17.50
N LEU A 484 -8.26 10.90 -17.41
CA LEU A 484 -9.32 11.91 -17.38
C LEU A 484 -9.21 12.81 -16.16
N GLY A 485 -8.99 12.23 -14.97
CA GLY A 485 -8.81 12.99 -13.73
C GLY A 485 -7.64 13.98 -13.81
N ALA A 486 -6.51 13.57 -14.40
CA ALA A 486 -5.35 14.46 -14.60
C ALA A 486 -5.66 15.58 -15.60
N VAL A 487 -6.31 15.26 -16.73
CA VAL A 487 -6.70 16.26 -17.74
C VAL A 487 -7.72 17.26 -17.16
N HIS A 488 -8.74 16.81 -16.44
CA HIS A 488 -9.71 17.69 -15.78
C HIS A 488 -9.05 18.57 -14.72
N ARG A 489 -8.12 18.02 -13.93
CA ARG A 489 -7.36 18.81 -12.96
C ARG A 489 -6.60 19.97 -13.64
N LEU A 490 -5.99 19.72 -14.80
CA LEU A 490 -5.27 20.73 -15.57
C LEU A 490 -6.20 21.76 -16.21
N MET A 491 -7.42 21.35 -16.60
CA MET A 491 -8.45 22.29 -17.03
C MET A 491 -8.89 23.21 -15.88
N ASN A 492 -9.12 22.65 -14.70
CA ASN A 492 -9.50 23.41 -13.50
C ASN A 492 -8.38 24.37 -13.04
N LEU A 493 -7.10 24.02 -13.26
CA LEU A 493 -5.95 24.89 -13.03
C LEU A 493 -5.76 25.95 -14.12
N GLY A 494 -6.58 25.93 -15.20
CA GLY A 494 -6.47 26.86 -16.31
C GLY A 494 -5.24 26.62 -17.21
N THR A 495 -4.61 25.45 -17.13
CA THR A 495 -3.49 25.09 -18.02
C THR A 495 -3.99 24.63 -19.39
N LEU A 496 -5.16 24.02 -19.43
CA LEU A 496 -5.83 23.52 -20.62
C LEU A 496 -7.19 24.20 -20.80
N THR A 497 -7.61 24.30 -22.06
CA THR A 497 -8.93 24.80 -22.46
C THR A 497 -9.76 23.69 -23.09
N ASP A 498 -10.98 23.51 -22.59
CA ASP A 498 -11.97 22.59 -23.18
C ASP A 498 -12.69 23.27 -24.33
N CYS A 499 -12.42 22.84 -25.56
CA CYS A 499 -13.08 23.33 -26.76
C CYS A 499 -14.25 22.41 -27.21
N GLY A 500 -14.88 21.69 -26.27
CA GLY A 500 -15.98 20.76 -26.51
C GLY A 500 -15.53 19.38 -26.97
N LYS A 501 -15.23 19.18 -28.23
CA LYS A 501 -14.72 17.92 -28.79
C LYS A 501 -13.19 17.80 -28.73
N THR A 502 -12.50 18.90 -28.53
CA THR A 502 -11.06 19.02 -28.55
C THR A 502 -10.55 19.64 -27.26
N VAL A 503 -9.24 19.51 -27.01
CA VAL A 503 -8.52 20.13 -25.89
C VAL A 503 -7.35 20.90 -26.46
N SER A 504 -7.15 22.12 -26.00
CA SER A 504 -6.00 22.98 -26.37
C SER A 504 -5.23 23.44 -25.16
N MET A 505 -4.03 23.96 -25.38
CA MET A 505 -3.31 24.73 -24.36
C MET A 505 -4.05 26.04 -24.10
N GLN A 506 -3.98 26.52 -22.86
CA GLN A 506 -4.54 27.83 -22.54
C GLN A 506 -3.91 28.93 -23.40
N GLY A 507 -4.76 29.81 -23.98
CA GLY A 507 -4.30 30.90 -24.83
C GLY A 507 -3.88 30.51 -26.24
N PHE A 508 -4.04 29.23 -26.62
CA PHE A 508 -3.83 28.82 -28.00
C PHE A 508 -5.01 29.27 -28.87
N GLU A 509 -4.71 30.00 -29.89
CA GLU A 509 -5.66 30.37 -30.94
C GLU A 509 -5.15 29.87 -32.29
N ALA A 510 -6.03 29.18 -33.02
CA ALA A 510 -5.72 28.78 -34.39
C ALA A 510 -5.58 30.05 -35.24
N VAL A 511 -4.37 30.34 -35.70
CA VAL A 511 -4.05 31.53 -36.47
C VAL A 511 -3.97 31.17 -37.94
N LEU A 512 -4.81 31.85 -38.77
CA LEU A 512 -4.71 31.75 -40.22
C LEU A 512 -3.50 32.56 -40.70
N THR A 513 -2.78 32.03 -41.68
CA THR A 513 -1.74 32.79 -42.37
C THR A 513 -2.37 33.94 -43.19
N LEU A 514 -1.57 34.93 -43.59
CA LEU A 514 -2.06 36.04 -44.42
C LEU A 514 -2.71 35.56 -45.72
N GLU A 515 -2.21 34.48 -46.31
CA GLU A 515 -2.78 33.83 -47.51
C GLU A 515 -4.12 33.17 -47.20
N GLN A 516 -4.21 32.49 -46.09
CA GLN A 516 -5.44 31.84 -45.62
C GLN A 516 -6.52 32.85 -45.21
N GLU A 517 -6.13 34.00 -44.61
CA GLU A 517 -7.07 35.08 -44.33
C GLU A 517 -7.65 35.66 -45.65
N LYS A 518 -6.82 35.89 -46.66
CA LYS A 518 -7.30 36.29 -47.99
C LYS A 518 -8.22 35.24 -48.63
N LEU A 519 -7.90 33.96 -48.44
CA LEU A 519 -8.73 32.84 -48.89
C LEU A 519 -10.07 32.82 -48.14
N LYS A 520 -10.07 33.05 -46.83
CA LYS A 520 -11.28 33.16 -45.99
C LYS A 520 -12.18 34.30 -46.51
N GLU A 521 -11.62 35.50 -46.72
CA GLU A 521 -12.36 36.63 -47.27
C GLU A 521 -12.94 36.32 -48.64
N ARG A 522 -12.16 35.65 -49.51
CA ARG A 522 -12.62 35.23 -50.85
C ARG A 522 -13.76 34.24 -50.75
N ILE A 523 -13.69 33.23 -49.87
CA ILE A 523 -14.74 32.24 -49.65
C ILE A 523 -16.01 32.91 -49.10
N ALA A 524 -15.88 33.82 -48.12
CA ALA A 524 -17.00 34.57 -47.58
C ALA A 524 -17.67 35.44 -48.68
N GLY A 525 -16.86 36.08 -49.54
CA GLY A 525 -17.34 36.83 -50.69
C GLY A 525 -18.13 35.97 -51.69
N ILE A 526 -17.64 34.80 -52.07
CA ILE A 526 -18.33 33.86 -52.95
C ILE A 526 -19.73 33.50 -52.43
N TYR A 527 -19.87 33.16 -51.15
CA TYR A 527 -21.17 32.84 -50.54
C TYR A 527 -22.08 34.07 -50.38
N LYS A 528 -21.52 35.25 -50.16
CA LYS A 528 -22.28 36.48 -50.07
C LYS A 528 -22.85 36.85 -51.43
N ASP A 529 -22.02 36.77 -52.49
CA ASP A 529 -22.43 37.11 -53.86
C ASP A 529 -23.41 36.11 -54.45
N ALA A 530 -23.26 34.83 -54.09
CA ALA A 530 -24.17 33.74 -54.51
C ALA A 530 -25.58 33.89 -53.88
N GLY A 531 -25.70 34.57 -52.75
CA GLY A 531 -26.98 34.77 -52.09
C GLY A 531 -27.68 33.47 -51.71
N ILE A 532 -28.77 33.13 -52.45
CA ILE A 532 -29.53 31.90 -52.23
C ILE A 532 -29.24 30.80 -53.30
N GLU A 533 -28.44 31.08 -54.32
CA GLU A 533 -28.02 30.13 -55.35
C GLU A 533 -26.58 29.66 -55.05
N ILE A 534 -26.43 28.97 -53.97
CA ILE A 534 -25.15 28.60 -53.32
C ILE A 534 -24.33 27.58 -54.15
N PRO A 535 -22.99 27.75 -54.20
CA PRO A 535 -22.10 26.78 -54.79
C PRO A 535 -22.06 25.47 -54.00
N LYS A 536 -21.68 24.37 -54.66
CA LYS A 536 -21.35 23.13 -53.95
C LYS A 536 -20.02 23.30 -53.21
N ASN A 537 -19.90 22.62 -52.06
CA ASN A 537 -18.65 22.60 -51.31
C ASN A 537 -17.46 22.08 -52.11
N ASP A 538 -17.69 21.18 -53.09
CA ASP A 538 -16.65 20.68 -54.01
C ASP A 538 -16.02 21.77 -54.86
N GLU A 539 -16.79 22.80 -55.21
CA GLU A 539 -16.30 23.96 -55.97
C GLU A 539 -15.39 24.87 -55.10
N ILE A 540 -15.71 24.94 -53.83
CA ILE A 540 -14.90 25.69 -52.85
C ILE A 540 -13.64 24.90 -52.51
N TYR A 541 -13.71 23.56 -52.36
CA TYR A 541 -12.53 22.70 -52.12
C TYR A 541 -11.51 22.76 -53.26
N ALA A 542 -11.92 23.18 -54.46
CA ALA A 542 -11.01 23.37 -55.60
C ALA A 542 -10.16 24.67 -55.48
N LEU A 543 -10.44 25.56 -54.51
CA LEU A 543 -9.69 26.79 -54.28
C LEU A 543 -8.35 26.60 -53.59
N ASP A 544 -8.16 25.46 -52.89
CA ASP A 544 -6.91 25.05 -52.26
C ASP A 544 -6.64 23.55 -52.46
N SER A 545 -5.38 23.19 -52.60
CA SER A 545 -4.96 21.81 -52.75
C SER A 545 -5.14 20.98 -51.43
N ASP A 546 -5.11 21.63 -50.28
CA ASP A 546 -5.32 21.03 -48.98
C ASP A 546 -6.74 21.28 -48.46
N LYS A 547 -7.60 20.26 -48.59
CA LYS A 547 -8.98 20.31 -48.06
C LYS A 547 -9.08 20.66 -46.57
N ARG A 548 -8.03 20.39 -45.77
CA ARG A 548 -8.00 20.71 -44.34
C ARG A 548 -8.01 22.23 -44.12
N VAL A 549 -7.34 22.98 -44.98
CA VAL A 549 -7.34 24.44 -44.93
C VAL A 549 -8.75 24.98 -45.16
N ILE A 550 -9.44 24.50 -46.18
CA ILE A 550 -10.82 24.93 -46.50
C ILE A 550 -11.78 24.57 -45.35
N ASN A 551 -11.66 23.36 -44.77
CA ASN A 551 -12.49 22.96 -43.62
C ASN A 551 -12.25 23.88 -42.42
N ALA A 552 -10.99 24.19 -42.09
CA ALA A 552 -10.67 25.11 -40.99
C ALA A 552 -11.24 26.54 -41.26
N ILE A 553 -11.19 27.00 -42.49
CA ILE A 553 -11.82 28.27 -42.90
C ILE A 553 -13.35 28.19 -42.74
N PHE A 554 -14.00 27.11 -43.15
CA PHE A 554 -15.43 26.92 -42.93
C PHE A 554 -15.79 26.97 -41.45
N ASP A 555 -15.05 26.23 -40.60
CA ASP A 555 -15.28 26.19 -39.15
C ASP A 555 -15.12 27.59 -38.54
N ARG A 556 -14.13 28.38 -39.00
CA ARG A 556 -13.94 29.78 -38.60
C ARG A 556 -15.11 30.66 -39.01
N LEU A 557 -15.56 30.56 -40.28
CA LEU A 557 -16.69 31.30 -40.80
C LEU A 557 -18.03 30.94 -40.14
N TYR A 558 -18.21 29.70 -39.71
CA TYR A 558 -19.37 29.29 -38.88
C TYR A 558 -19.32 29.93 -37.50
N LYS A 559 -18.17 29.94 -36.84
CA LYS A 559 -17.99 30.60 -35.53
C LYS A 559 -18.17 32.10 -35.57
N GLU A 560 -17.66 32.72 -36.61
CA GLU A 560 -17.82 34.18 -36.84
C GLU A 560 -19.28 34.55 -37.25
N GLY A 561 -20.14 33.53 -37.44
CA GLY A 561 -21.53 33.75 -37.85
C GLY A 561 -21.65 34.31 -39.30
N VAL A 562 -20.63 34.09 -40.13
CA VAL A 562 -20.60 34.51 -41.53
C VAL A 562 -21.30 33.49 -42.43
N LEU A 563 -21.09 32.22 -42.15
CA LEU A 563 -21.71 31.10 -42.86
C LEU A 563 -22.59 30.24 -41.96
N VAL A 564 -23.56 29.60 -42.57
CA VAL A 564 -24.44 28.58 -41.97
C VAL A 564 -24.29 27.30 -42.80
N LYS A 565 -24.06 26.17 -42.14
CA LYS A 565 -24.03 24.85 -42.77
C LYS A 565 -25.45 24.41 -43.08
N VAL A 566 -25.74 24.20 -44.35
CA VAL A 566 -27.07 23.77 -44.82
C VAL A 566 -27.16 22.25 -44.87
N ASP A 567 -26.22 21.59 -45.53
CA ASP A 567 -26.04 20.14 -45.53
C ASP A 567 -24.55 19.77 -45.74
N PRO A 568 -24.17 18.50 -45.83
CA PRO A 568 -22.76 18.12 -46.07
C PRO A 568 -22.15 18.71 -47.34
N SER A 569 -22.97 19.08 -48.33
CA SER A 569 -22.53 19.53 -49.66
C SER A 569 -22.71 21.03 -49.88
N TYR A 570 -23.42 21.72 -48.99
CA TYR A 570 -23.80 23.10 -49.18
C TYR A 570 -23.66 23.94 -47.90
N ASN A 571 -23.14 25.16 -48.05
CA ASN A 571 -23.13 26.22 -47.05
C ASN A 571 -23.84 27.46 -47.61
N ILE A 572 -24.31 28.34 -46.76
CA ILE A 572 -24.95 29.63 -47.15
C ILE A 572 -24.42 30.76 -46.26
N SER A 573 -24.40 31.96 -46.78
CA SER A 573 -24.11 33.15 -45.93
C SER A 573 -25.22 33.35 -44.89
N GLN A 574 -24.87 33.93 -43.73
CA GLN A 574 -25.87 34.23 -42.69
C GLN A 574 -27.00 35.11 -43.20
N GLU A 575 -26.67 36.06 -44.11
CA GLU A 575 -27.67 36.92 -44.75
C GLU A 575 -28.60 36.10 -45.65
N GLY A 576 -28.03 35.20 -46.45
CA GLY A 576 -28.79 34.27 -47.30
C GLY A 576 -29.70 33.37 -46.50
N TRP A 577 -29.19 32.82 -45.36
CA TRP A 577 -29.97 32.00 -44.45
C TRP A 577 -31.15 32.76 -43.81
N ASN A 578 -30.92 34.04 -43.41
CA ASN A 578 -31.99 34.88 -42.88
C ASN A 578 -33.10 35.10 -43.90
N ARG A 579 -32.75 35.23 -45.20
CA ARG A 579 -33.75 35.30 -46.30
C ARG A 579 -34.51 34.00 -46.47
N VAL A 580 -33.83 32.84 -46.36
CA VAL A 580 -34.45 31.51 -46.39
C VAL A 580 -35.47 31.35 -45.25
N VAL A 581 -35.07 31.71 -44.04
CA VAL A 581 -35.95 31.66 -42.85
C VAL A 581 -37.12 32.62 -42.99
N ALA A 582 -36.92 33.82 -43.49
CA ALA A 582 -37.98 34.78 -43.71
C ALA A 582 -39.00 34.29 -44.76
N ALA A 583 -38.53 33.71 -45.86
CA ALA A 583 -39.38 33.13 -46.90
C ALA A 583 -40.20 31.94 -46.36
N ALA A 584 -39.59 31.10 -45.52
CA ALA A 584 -40.34 30.00 -44.90
C ALA A 584 -41.42 30.50 -43.93
N ARG A 585 -41.17 31.55 -43.19
CA ARG A 585 -42.19 32.20 -42.32
C ARG A 585 -43.30 32.82 -43.13
N THR A 586 -42.98 33.41 -44.28
CA THR A 586 -44.02 34.03 -45.14
C THR A 586 -44.87 32.96 -45.82
N ALA A 587 -44.26 31.89 -46.35
CA ALA A 587 -44.97 30.75 -46.94
C ALA A 587 -45.86 29.99 -45.93
N GLY A 588 -45.42 29.93 -44.67
CA GLY A 588 -46.16 29.27 -43.57
C GLY A 588 -47.14 30.17 -42.81
N ALA A 589 -47.33 31.46 -43.17
CA ALA A 589 -48.16 32.39 -42.45
C ALA A 589 -49.65 31.98 -42.35
N GLU A 590 -50.15 31.23 -43.33
CA GLU A 590 -51.55 30.75 -43.40
C GLU A 590 -51.68 29.24 -42.98
N GLY A 591 -50.61 28.64 -42.43
CA GLY A 591 -50.60 27.25 -41.96
C GLY A 591 -49.52 26.40 -42.66
N SER A 592 -49.89 25.18 -43.16
CA SER A 592 -48.93 24.34 -43.88
C SER A 592 -48.73 24.81 -45.33
N PHE A 593 -47.52 24.73 -45.83
CA PHE A 593 -47.14 25.07 -47.21
C PHE A 593 -46.45 23.90 -47.88
N VAL A 594 -46.47 23.89 -49.22
CA VAL A 594 -45.79 22.90 -50.01
C VAL A 594 -44.47 23.45 -50.63
N LEU A 595 -43.59 22.56 -51.10
CA LEU A 595 -42.30 22.96 -51.69
C LEU A 595 -42.44 24.00 -52.81
N ALA A 596 -43.57 23.99 -53.56
CA ALA A 596 -43.81 24.95 -54.64
C ALA A 596 -44.01 26.38 -54.09
N ASP A 597 -44.80 26.55 -53.03
CA ASP A 597 -45.07 27.84 -52.42
C ASP A 597 -43.78 28.47 -51.81
N PHE A 598 -42.97 27.65 -51.15
CA PHE A 598 -41.68 28.07 -50.64
C PHE A 598 -40.70 28.48 -51.74
N ARG A 599 -40.62 27.65 -52.81
CA ARG A 599 -39.82 27.95 -53.98
C ARG A 599 -40.15 29.32 -54.61
N ASP A 600 -41.43 29.54 -54.79
CA ASP A 600 -41.95 30.78 -55.45
C ASP A 600 -41.75 32.00 -54.52
N THR A 601 -42.01 31.86 -53.23
CA THR A 601 -41.73 32.89 -52.20
C THR A 601 -40.26 33.26 -52.13
N LEU A 602 -39.36 32.27 -52.21
CA LEU A 602 -37.92 32.48 -52.14
C LEU A 602 -37.35 32.89 -53.51
N ASN A 603 -38.13 32.76 -54.62
CA ASN A 603 -37.72 32.99 -55.99
C ASN A 603 -36.45 32.23 -56.37
N THR A 604 -36.47 30.92 -56.21
CA THR A 604 -35.32 30.05 -56.44
C THR A 604 -35.69 28.79 -57.23
N SER A 605 -34.69 27.95 -57.58
CA SER A 605 -34.96 26.69 -58.25
C SER A 605 -35.49 25.62 -57.27
N ARG A 606 -36.20 24.62 -57.83
CA ARG A 606 -36.69 23.46 -57.07
C ARG A 606 -35.58 22.74 -56.31
N LYS A 607 -34.37 22.68 -56.84
CA LYS A 607 -33.16 22.11 -56.26
C LYS A 607 -32.81 22.76 -54.93
N TYR A 608 -32.64 24.09 -54.95
CA TYR A 608 -32.27 24.85 -53.73
C TYR A 608 -33.40 24.91 -52.72
N ALA A 609 -34.64 25.06 -53.15
CA ALA A 609 -35.80 25.00 -52.28
C ALA A 609 -35.88 23.68 -51.45
N SER A 610 -35.60 22.54 -52.12
CA SER A 610 -35.58 21.22 -51.46
C SER A 610 -34.47 21.11 -50.43
N VAL A 611 -33.25 21.61 -50.75
CA VAL A 611 -32.09 21.63 -49.83
C VAL A 611 -32.37 22.48 -48.58
N TYR A 612 -32.96 23.67 -48.77
CA TYR A 612 -33.26 24.57 -47.67
C TYR A 612 -34.39 24.05 -46.78
N LEU A 613 -35.44 23.45 -47.34
CA LEU A 613 -36.52 22.86 -46.51
C LEU A 613 -36.00 21.69 -45.68
N ALA A 614 -35.19 20.84 -46.25
CA ALA A 614 -34.58 19.75 -45.45
C ALA A 614 -33.69 20.27 -44.31
N ALA A 615 -32.96 21.37 -44.56
CA ALA A 615 -32.16 22.01 -43.52
C ALA A 615 -33.03 22.70 -42.44
N LEU A 616 -34.13 23.32 -42.83
CA LEU A 616 -35.08 23.96 -41.90
C LEU A 616 -35.76 22.91 -41.00
N ASP A 617 -36.17 21.76 -41.52
CA ASP A 617 -36.74 20.68 -40.74
C ASP A 617 -35.78 20.14 -39.67
N LEU A 618 -34.50 19.98 -40.01
CA LEU A 618 -33.44 19.63 -39.04
C LEU A 618 -33.26 20.73 -37.99
N TYR A 619 -33.26 22.00 -38.40
CA TYR A 619 -33.08 23.13 -37.49
C TYR A 619 -34.25 23.32 -36.51
N ILE A 620 -35.50 23.12 -36.95
CA ILE A 620 -36.68 23.20 -36.13
C ILE A 620 -36.74 22.01 -35.15
N SER A 621 -36.42 20.81 -35.60
CA SER A 621 -36.34 19.61 -34.76
C SER A 621 -35.27 19.78 -33.67
N TYR A 622 -34.15 20.41 -33.95
CA TYR A 622 -33.08 20.68 -32.98
C TYR A 622 -33.49 21.73 -31.94
N ILE A 623 -34.18 22.80 -32.37
CA ILE A 623 -34.70 23.83 -31.44
C ILE A 623 -35.79 23.25 -30.52
N LEU A 624 -36.67 22.40 -31.04
CA LEU A 624 -37.69 21.72 -30.24
C LEU A 624 -37.08 20.73 -29.23
N PHE A 625 -35.99 20.11 -29.57
CA PHE A 625 -35.25 19.21 -28.66
C PHE A 625 -34.52 19.95 -27.52
N ILE A 626 -34.08 21.21 -27.75
CA ILE A 626 -33.40 22.03 -26.72
C ILE A 626 -34.45 22.71 -25.80
N LEU A 627 -35.70 22.87 -26.24
CA LEU A 627 -36.79 23.50 -25.48
C LEU A 627 -37.64 22.49 -24.70
N TRP A 628 -37.37 21.20 -24.85
CA TRP A 628 -37.91 20.10 -24.05
C TRP A 628 -36.84 19.54 -23.11
#